data_2fd3062910c2966b26086d54bdf13f3f
#
_entry.id   2fd3062910c2966b26086d54bdf13f3f
#
_cell.length_a   1.000
_cell.length_b   1.000
_cell.length_c   1.000
_cell.angle_alpha   90.00
_cell.angle_beta   90.00
_cell.angle_gamma   90.00
#
_symmetry.space_group_name_H-M   'P 1'
#
loop_
_entity.id
_entity.type
_entity.pdbx_description
1 polymer ?
#
loop_
_entity_poly.entity_id
_entity_poly.type
_entity_poly.pdbx_seq_one_letter_code
_entity_poly.pdbx_strand_id
1 'polypeptide(L)'
;MQDKFVLNVMNPRYAVKVDPCQGLTAPRVTTLDGKRIAIVSEKPDGCLYLDQIQKLMQERHPTSTIDIVEGFIFKPEILIDRLKAYDTFVYGVRNTGAFNTEPAIVFEKAGIPGVHLCVGDNLYGQTKRNTKVFGLPALRMIKLPTERWPGEDETESFIKLANDTIDEIEATLLKPLTEEEINPEPPVFDYADMTFEGEDYDEAFEKFQSCFMEKGYTDGASVAVPTPEAVKKMLTGTTRDPSEVISGTMTPGFGLVTIEKIAVNAVMAGAKPEYMPVIITAVEMLCDPHYCAFHVIATVLSTNLLIQVNGPIAKEIGMNSSFGYLGPGNRANATIGRAISLCCINLGWMDFSIDGGMRGNPNRYCNVIFTESDEYTPWEPFHVSMGFKPEESTVMIDEVLHIDGDWPFEICRMPSCTWTYGWKADLDRLAERATGGHPNGLENAIRHAHDIHKMSEGTVRDMISRRNYILILYPGQARELAEKGFTREGLAKYICDYSRFPWDEIPKSIQRGMLELAKTGDIPGLSVDDCKSGGMVPTFDTNRLAIMVAGPLQGQSMGMTSMSSYGGIQAPEPFDVPPKKPFFIKKITGAALTEAGK
;
A
#
# COMPACT_ATOMS: atom_id res chain seq x y z
N MET A 1 -42.48 32.46 11.23
CA MET A 1 -41.19 31.73 11.30
C MET A 1 -40.90 31.37 9.86
N GLN A 2 -39.80 31.84 9.32
CA GLN A 2 -39.36 31.41 8.01
C GLN A 2 -38.96 29.93 8.15
N ASP A 3 -39.49 29.07 7.28
CA ASP A 3 -39.10 27.64 7.32
C ASP A 3 -37.60 27.54 7.05
N LYS A 4 -36.86 26.94 7.96
CA LYS A 4 -35.43 26.72 7.79
C LYS A 4 -35.18 25.79 6.60
N PHE A 5 -34.10 26.05 5.86
CA PHE A 5 -33.62 25.14 4.84
C PHE A 5 -33.00 23.92 5.53
N VAL A 6 -33.36 22.71 5.06
CA VAL A 6 -32.90 21.43 5.62
C VAL A 6 -32.15 20.64 4.56
N LEU A 7 -30.89 20.31 4.83
CA LEU A 7 -30.02 19.53 3.98
C LEU A 7 -29.83 18.13 4.59
N ASN A 8 -30.43 17.12 3.99
CA ASN A 8 -30.23 15.71 4.38
C ASN A 8 -29.01 15.14 3.66
N VAL A 9 -28.09 14.56 4.41
CA VAL A 9 -26.78 14.11 3.92
C VAL A 9 -26.53 12.68 4.38
N MET A 10 -26.20 11.81 3.44
CA MET A 10 -25.82 10.45 3.76
C MET A 10 -24.40 10.42 4.33
N ASN A 11 -24.21 9.64 5.39
CA ASN A 11 -22.89 9.47 5.99
C ASN A 11 -21.97 8.69 5.02
N PRO A 12 -20.74 9.19 4.75
CA PRO A 12 -19.81 8.50 3.85
C PRO A 12 -19.17 7.24 4.46
N ARG A 13 -19.25 7.07 5.78
CA ARG A 13 -18.78 5.89 6.51
C ARG A 13 -19.86 4.81 6.61
N TYR A 14 -19.43 3.61 6.92
CA TYR A 14 -20.29 2.47 7.21
C TYR A 14 -19.73 1.67 8.41
N ALA A 15 -20.34 0.55 8.73
CA ALA A 15 -19.92 -0.29 9.84
C ALA A 15 -18.48 -0.78 9.70
N VAL A 16 -17.84 -1.04 10.83
CA VAL A 16 -16.54 -1.70 10.91
C VAL A 16 -16.77 -3.19 11.20
N LYS A 17 -15.98 -4.05 10.58
CA LYS A 17 -15.96 -5.48 10.93
C LYS A 17 -15.22 -5.63 12.25
N VAL A 18 -15.95 -5.86 13.33
CA VAL A 18 -15.39 -5.98 14.67
C VAL A 18 -15.51 -7.43 15.14
N ASP A 19 -14.41 -7.98 15.66
CA ASP A 19 -14.45 -9.26 16.37
C ASP A 19 -15.25 -9.12 17.68
N PRO A 20 -15.84 -10.21 18.21
CA PRO A 20 -16.51 -10.18 19.51
C PRO A 20 -15.61 -9.57 20.59
N CYS A 21 -16.12 -8.55 21.29
CA CYS A 21 -15.39 -7.88 22.35
C CYS A 21 -15.13 -8.85 23.50
N GLN A 22 -13.88 -8.96 23.93
CA GLN A 22 -13.42 -9.82 25.02
C GLN A 22 -12.57 -9.02 25.98
N GLY A 23 -12.62 -9.39 27.25
CA GLY A 23 -11.70 -8.90 28.25
C GLY A 23 -10.44 -9.74 28.34
N LEU A 24 -9.48 -9.25 29.12
CA LEU A 24 -8.29 -9.98 29.48
C LEU A 24 -8.66 -11.09 30.48
N THR A 25 -8.36 -12.33 30.14
CA THR A 25 -8.72 -13.50 30.99
C THR A 25 -7.49 -14.23 31.52
N ALA A 26 -6.32 -14.04 30.92
CA ALA A 26 -5.09 -14.69 31.34
C ALA A 26 -4.65 -14.17 32.72
N PRO A 27 -4.42 -15.04 33.73
CA PRO A 27 -3.94 -14.63 35.03
C PRO A 27 -2.58 -13.92 34.92
N ARG A 28 -2.43 -12.79 35.58
CA ARG A 28 -1.16 -12.06 35.62
C ARG A 28 -0.20 -12.69 36.62
N VAL A 29 1.09 -12.62 36.30
CA VAL A 29 2.13 -13.03 37.24
C VAL A 29 2.18 -12.08 38.45
N THR A 30 2.39 -12.61 39.65
CA THR A 30 2.50 -11.81 40.87
C THR A 30 3.94 -11.49 41.25
N THR A 31 4.89 -12.13 40.59
CA THR A 31 6.33 -11.88 40.67
C THR A 31 6.96 -12.23 39.33
N LEU A 32 8.07 -11.62 39.01
CA LEU A 32 8.90 -12.03 37.88
C LEU A 32 9.97 -13.04 38.30
N ASP A 33 10.30 -13.11 39.57
CA ASP A 33 11.32 -14.05 40.10
C ASP A 33 10.90 -15.51 39.89
N GLY A 34 11.81 -16.30 39.34
CA GLY A 34 11.59 -17.71 39.04
C GLY A 34 10.66 -17.97 37.83
N LYS A 35 10.29 -16.94 37.09
CA LYS A 35 9.38 -17.02 35.93
C LYS A 35 10.12 -17.23 34.62
N ARG A 36 9.41 -17.82 33.65
CA ARG A 36 9.84 -17.85 32.27
C ARG A 36 9.19 -16.71 31.51
N ILE A 37 10.00 -15.82 30.95
CA ILE A 37 9.55 -14.60 30.28
C ILE A 37 10.02 -14.64 28.83
N ALA A 38 9.10 -14.52 27.88
CA ALA A 38 9.43 -14.41 26.46
C ALA A 38 9.50 -12.95 26.03
N ILE A 39 10.62 -12.54 25.49
CA ILE A 39 10.74 -11.27 24.75
C ILE A 39 10.55 -11.59 23.28
N VAL A 40 9.38 -11.30 22.72
CA VAL A 40 9.04 -11.62 21.35
C VAL A 40 9.48 -10.48 20.43
N SER A 41 10.49 -10.74 19.60
CA SER A 41 11.06 -9.78 18.66
C SER A 41 10.55 -10.03 17.23
N GLU A 42 10.19 -8.96 16.54
CA GLU A 42 9.81 -9.00 15.12
C GLU A 42 11.03 -9.02 14.17
N LYS A 43 12.21 -8.71 14.67
CA LYS A 43 13.43 -8.62 13.87
C LYS A 43 14.25 -9.90 13.99
N PRO A 44 14.45 -10.65 12.88
CA PRO A 44 15.28 -11.86 12.89
C PRO A 44 16.76 -11.58 13.16
N ASP A 45 17.24 -10.35 12.93
CA ASP A 45 18.66 -9.96 13.08
C ASP A 45 18.97 -9.32 14.44
N GLY A 46 18.03 -9.46 15.41
CA GLY A 46 18.17 -8.87 16.73
C GLY A 46 17.63 -7.42 16.82
N CYS A 47 17.43 -6.98 18.03
CA CYS A 47 17.00 -5.63 18.35
C CYS A 47 17.73 -5.15 19.60
N LEU A 48 18.70 -4.26 19.45
CA LEU A 48 19.54 -3.77 20.56
C LEU A 48 18.73 -3.30 21.78
N TYR A 49 17.55 -2.71 21.56
CA TYR A 49 16.68 -2.31 22.66
C TYR A 49 16.14 -3.54 23.44
N LEU A 50 15.64 -4.56 22.73
CA LEU A 50 15.11 -5.77 23.37
C LEU A 50 16.23 -6.60 24.03
N ASP A 51 17.43 -6.60 23.45
CA ASP A 51 18.61 -7.22 24.06
C ASP A 51 18.97 -6.55 25.39
N GLN A 52 18.86 -5.21 25.45
CA GLN A 52 19.07 -4.47 26.69
C GLN A 52 17.95 -4.72 27.71
N ILE A 53 16.69 -4.79 27.29
CA ILE A 53 15.56 -5.19 28.17
C ILE A 53 15.81 -6.59 28.75
N GLN A 54 16.21 -7.55 27.92
CA GLN A 54 16.55 -8.90 28.38
C GLN A 54 17.64 -8.86 29.44
N LYS A 55 18.72 -8.13 29.17
CA LYS A 55 19.84 -7.99 30.12
C LYS A 55 19.41 -7.38 31.43
N LEU A 56 18.68 -6.27 31.43
CA LEU A 56 18.19 -5.59 32.60
C LEU A 56 17.25 -6.49 33.44
N MET A 57 16.30 -7.17 32.77
CA MET A 57 15.42 -8.12 33.47
C MET A 57 16.18 -9.28 34.07
N GLN A 58 17.20 -9.82 33.38
CA GLN A 58 18.01 -10.93 33.91
C GLN A 58 18.86 -10.50 35.10
N GLU A 59 19.38 -9.26 35.12
CA GLU A 59 20.11 -8.69 36.24
C GLU A 59 19.20 -8.47 37.48
N ARG A 60 17.97 -8.02 37.25
CA ARG A 60 16.97 -7.76 38.32
C ARG A 60 16.34 -9.04 38.86
N HIS A 61 16.16 -10.04 38.00
CA HIS A 61 15.49 -11.31 38.30
C HIS A 61 16.40 -12.50 37.97
N PRO A 62 17.48 -12.72 38.71
CA PRO A 62 18.50 -13.72 38.38
C PRO A 62 18.01 -15.18 38.45
N THR A 63 16.85 -15.41 39.08
CA THR A 63 16.23 -16.76 39.17
C THR A 63 15.29 -17.06 37.99
N SER A 64 15.03 -16.08 37.14
CA SER A 64 14.10 -16.17 36.01
C SER A 64 14.81 -16.63 34.73
N THR A 65 14.07 -17.24 33.83
CA THR A 65 14.54 -17.54 32.48
C THR A 65 13.93 -16.51 31.53
N ILE A 66 14.76 -15.75 30.83
CA ILE A 66 14.33 -14.68 29.97
C ILE A 66 14.91 -14.91 28.56
N ASP A 67 14.06 -15.34 27.65
CA ASP A 67 14.47 -15.73 26.31
C ASP A 67 13.97 -14.74 25.26
N ILE A 68 14.81 -14.40 24.29
CA ILE A 68 14.36 -13.73 23.08
C ILE A 68 13.78 -14.79 22.14
N VAL A 69 12.53 -14.57 21.75
CA VAL A 69 11.76 -15.41 20.85
C VAL A 69 11.57 -14.65 19.55
N GLU A 70 12.23 -15.07 18.50
CA GLU A 70 11.99 -14.50 17.18
C GLU A 70 10.60 -14.87 16.68
N GLY A 71 9.86 -13.87 16.21
CA GLY A 71 8.50 -14.00 15.77
C GLY A 71 8.29 -13.48 14.35
N PHE A 72 7.45 -14.17 13.61
CA PHE A 72 6.98 -13.73 12.31
C PHE A 72 5.60 -13.07 12.47
N ILE A 73 5.55 -11.75 12.28
CA ILE A 73 4.37 -10.93 12.58
C ILE A 73 3.11 -11.27 11.76
N PHE A 74 3.29 -11.88 10.59
CA PHE A 74 2.18 -12.19 9.69
C PHE A 74 1.44 -13.49 10.04
N LYS A 75 2.04 -14.33 10.88
CA LYS A 75 1.47 -15.60 11.35
C LYS A 75 1.80 -15.83 12.83
N PRO A 76 1.31 -14.96 13.73
CA PRO A 76 1.62 -15.07 15.16
C PRO A 76 1.15 -16.39 15.77
N GLU A 77 0.17 -17.04 15.17
CA GLU A 77 -0.39 -18.34 15.62
C GLU A 77 0.67 -19.44 15.70
N ILE A 78 1.68 -19.42 14.83
CA ILE A 78 2.78 -20.41 14.85
C ILE A 78 3.62 -20.34 16.13
N LEU A 79 3.58 -19.21 16.83
CA LEU A 79 4.34 -19.03 18.08
C LEU A 79 3.56 -19.48 19.31
N ILE A 80 2.25 -19.69 19.24
CA ILE A 80 1.41 -19.97 20.41
C ILE A 80 1.93 -21.17 21.19
N ASP A 81 2.23 -22.30 20.52
CA ASP A 81 2.67 -23.51 21.21
C ASP A 81 4.03 -23.32 21.90
N ARG A 82 4.92 -22.53 21.30
CA ARG A 82 6.20 -22.17 21.92
C ARG A 82 6.00 -21.23 23.10
N LEU A 83 5.13 -20.23 22.96
CA LEU A 83 4.87 -19.22 23.99
C LEU A 83 4.10 -19.77 25.20
N LYS A 84 3.32 -20.84 25.05
CA LYS A 84 2.69 -21.55 26.18
C LYS A 84 3.67 -22.10 27.21
N ALA A 85 4.96 -22.21 26.86
CA ALA A 85 6.01 -22.61 27.79
C ALA A 85 6.47 -21.46 28.72
N TYR A 86 5.99 -20.24 28.50
CA TYR A 86 6.33 -19.05 29.27
C TYR A 86 5.17 -18.58 30.14
N ASP A 87 5.49 -17.93 31.26
CA ASP A 87 4.51 -17.37 32.20
C ASP A 87 3.95 -16.03 31.69
N THR A 88 4.75 -15.27 30.93
CA THR A 88 4.37 -13.97 30.39
C THR A 88 5.24 -13.60 29.19
N PHE A 89 4.78 -12.60 28.41
CA PHE A 89 5.56 -12.09 27.28
C PHE A 89 5.69 -10.55 27.30
N VAL A 90 6.78 -10.08 26.68
CA VAL A 90 6.98 -8.70 26.24
C VAL A 90 7.08 -8.74 24.72
N TYR A 91 6.15 -8.11 24.02
CA TYR A 91 6.14 -8.09 22.56
C TYR A 91 6.52 -6.72 22.04
N GLY A 92 7.38 -6.66 21.09
CA GLY A 92 7.79 -5.42 20.41
C GLY A 92 9.13 -5.58 19.68
N VAL A 93 9.70 -4.56 19.14
CA VAL A 93 9.15 -3.20 19.01
C VAL A 93 8.60 -3.08 17.61
N ARG A 94 7.32 -2.79 17.47
CA ARG A 94 6.70 -2.77 16.15
C ARG A 94 7.12 -1.55 15.38
N ASN A 95 7.58 -1.77 14.17
CA ASN A 95 8.07 -0.74 13.27
C ASN A 95 7.08 -0.40 12.14
N THR A 96 5.99 -1.18 12.01
CA THR A 96 5.00 -1.03 10.94
C THR A 96 3.60 -1.28 11.48
N GLY A 97 2.78 -0.28 11.40
CA GLY A 97 1.56 -0.13 12.24
C GLY A 97 0.34 -0.70 11.69
N ALA A 98 0.04 -1.50 10.83
CA ALA A 98 -1.32 -2.01 10.60
C ALA A 98 -1.37 -3.16 9.59
N PHE A 99 -0.95 -4.27 10.06
CA PHE A 99 -1.27 -5.51 9.39
C PHE A 99 -2.64 -6.02 9.89
N ASN A 100 -3.23 -6.94 9.16
CA ASN A 100 -4.51 -7.57 9.48
C ASN A 100 -4.48 -8.39 10.78
N THR A 101 -3.37 -8.38 11.49
CA THR A 101 -3.19 -9.11 12.76
C THR A 101 -2.38 -8.27 13.75
N GLU A 102 -2.71 -8.43 15.03
CA GLU A 102 -1.94 -7.91 16.15
C GLU A 102 -1.42 -9.08 16.97
N PRO A 103 -0.12 -9.43 16.87
CA PRO A 103 0.41 -10.62 17.55
C PRO A 103 0.11 -10.68 19.04
N ALA A 104 0.24 -9.56 19.74
CA ALA A 104 -0.06 -9.52 21.18
C ALA A 104 -1.54 -9.84 21.49
N ILE A 105 -2.47 -9.50 20.61
CA ILE A 105 -3.89 -9.90 20.74
C ILE A 105 -4.03 -11.41 20.60
N VAL A 106 -3.35 -12.02 19.64
CA VAL A 106 -3.39 -13.46 19.40
C VAL A 106 -2.82 -14.21 20.61
N PHE A 107 -1.73 -13.74 21.19
CA PHE A 107 -1.12 -14.36 22.38
C PHE A 107 -2.01 -14.24 23.61
N GLU A 108 -2.57 -13.05 23.88
CA GLU A 108 -3.49 -12.84 25.02
C GLU A 108 -4.76 -13.69 24.87
N LYS A 109 -5.35 -13.76 23.67
CA LYS A 109 -6.51 -14.64 23.38
C LYS A 109 -6.18 -16.12 23.56
N ALA A 110 -4.93 -16.50 23.39
CA ALA A 110 -4.44 -17.86 23.63
C ALA A 110 -4.16 -18.15 25.13
N GLY A 111 -4.42 -17.18 26.01
CA GLY A 111 -4.24 -17.32 27.45
C GLY A 111 -2.84 -17.03 27.96
N ILE A 112 -2.00 -16.38 27.16
CA ILE A 112 -0.62 -16.00 27.51
C ILE A 112 -0.63 -14.51 27.85
N PRO A 113 -0.41 -14.09 29.11
CA PRO A 113 -0.45 -12.69 29.51
C PRO A 113 0.81 -11.95 29.10
N GLY A 114 0.68 -10.67 28.75
CA GLY A 114 1.86 -9.88 28.41
C GLY A 114 1.61 -8.39 28.21
N VAL A 115 2.58 -7.75 27.55
CA VAL A 115 2.54 -6.32 27.22
C VAL A 115 3.07 -6.08 25.83
N HIS A 116 2.47 -5.12 25.13
CA HIS A 116 2.89 -4.69 23.79
C HIS A 116 3.60 -3.33 23.85
N LEU A 117 4.82 -3.26 23.31
CA LEU A 117 5.63 -2.04 23.26
C LEU A 117 5.46 -1.37 21.88
N CYS A 118 5.08 -0.11 21.86
CA CYS A 118 4.86 0.68 20.66
C CYS A 118 5.76 1.92 20.61
N VAL A 119 6.28 2.26 19.43
CA VAL A 119 7.09 3.47 19.21
C VAL A 119 6.23 4.57 18.61
N GLY A 120 6.27 5.76 19.21
CA GLY A 120 5.61 6.96 18.68
C GLY A 120 4.08 6.93 18.77
N ASP A 121 3.47 8.09 18.50
CA ASP A 121 2.02 8.28 18.65
C ASP A 121 1.22 7.55 17.57
N ASN A 122 1.74 7.54 16.34
CA ASN A 122 1.06 6.91 15.21
C ASN A 122 0.92 5.39 15.38
N LEU A 123 2.01 4.68 15.69
CA LEU A 123 1.98 3.23 15.89
C LEU A 123 1.15 2.84 17.11
N TYR A 124 1.29 3.57 18.21
CA TYR A 124 0.47 3.38 19.39
C TYR A 124 -1.02 3.59 19.09
N GLY A 125 -1.37 4.68 18.38
CA GLY A 125 -2.74 4.98 17.98
C GLY A 125 -3.33 3.93 17.05
N GLN A 126 -2.58 3.49 16.05
CA GLN A 126 -2.99 2.43 15.12
C GLN A 126 -3.21 1.11 15.86
N THR A 127 -2.29 0.70 16.71
CA THR A 127 -2.45 -0.52 17.52
C THR A 127 -3.65 -0.40 18.44
N LYS A 128 -3.87 0.73 19.09
CA LYS A 128 -5.03 0.97 19.96
C LYS A 128 -6.36 0.90 19.19
N ARG A 129 -6.41 1.37 17.93
CA ARG A 129 -7.56 1.15 17.06
C ARG A 129 -7.75 -0.33 16.77
N ASN A 130 -6.68 -1.03 16.40
CA ASN A 130 -6.71 -2.44 16.06
C ASN A 130 -7.16 -3.32 17.24
N THR A 131 -6.77 -2.97 18.49
CA THR A 131 -7.28 -3.71 19.67
C THR A 131 -8.80 -3.68 19.75
N LYS A 132 -9.43 -2.56 19.40
CA LYS A 132 -10.89 -2.43 19.37
C LYS A 132 -11.51 -3.27 18.26
N VAL A 133 -10.91 -3.25 17.06
CA VAL A 133 -11.40 -3.98 15.88
C VAL A 133 -11.25 -5.50 16.07
N PHE A 134 -10.10 -5.93 16.58
CA PHE A 134 -9.84 -7.35 16.84
C PHE A 134 -10.34 -7.85 18.21
N GLY A 135 -11.25 -7.11 18.82
CA GLY A 135 -12.06 -7.54 19.96
C GLY A 135 -11.29 -7.72 21.28
N LEU A 136 -10.14 -7.04 21.45
CA LEU A 136 -9.40 -7.02 22.73
C LEU A 136 -9.02 -5.58 23.14
N PRO A 137 -9.99 -4.69 23.36
CA PRO A 137 -9.74 -3.25 23.57
C PRO A 137 -8.90 -2.95 24.83
N ALA A 138 -8.85 -3.86 25.78
CA ALA A 138 -8.10 -3.74 27.03
C ALA A 138 -6.67 -4.29 26.95
N LEU A 139 -6.15 -4.65 25.76
CA LEU A 139 -4.77 -5.09 25.59
C LEU A 139 -3.80 -4.10 26.24
N ARG A 140 -2.89 -4.60 27.09
CA ARG A 140 -1.88 -3.77 27.74
C ARG A 140 -0.80 -3.35 26.77
N MET A 141 -0.61 -2.05 26.67
CA MET A 141 0.30 -1.42 25.73
C MET A 141 1.13 -0.34 26.44
N ILE A 142 2.40 -0.24 26.11
CA ILE A 142 3.29 0.83 26.54
C ILE A 142 3.72 1.63 25.32
N LYS A 143 3.52 2.95 25.35
CA LYS A 143 4.11 3.87 24.39
C LYS A 143 5.50 4.23 24.88
N LEU A 144 6.54 3.81 24.14
CA LEU A 144 7.91 4.12 24.49
C LEU A 144 8.16 5.63 24.45
N PRO A 145 8.91 6.21 25.41
CA PRO A 145 9.16 7.64 25.51
C PRO A 145 10.21 8.11 24.49
N THR A 146 9.95 7.87 23.22
CA THR A 146 10.79 8.29 22.10
C THR A 146 9.95 8.70 20.92
N GLU A 147 10.28 9.83 20.31
CA GLU A 147 9.62 10.32 19.10
C GLU A 147 10.14 9.63 17.84
N ARG A 148 11.37 9.11 17.87
CA ARG A 148 11.96 8.35 16.78
C ARG A 148 12.68 7.11 17.30
N TRP A 149 12.73 6.08 16.49
CA TRP A 149 13.57 4.93 16.76
C TRP A 149 15.05 5.29 16.55
N PRO A 150 15.96 4.97 17.51
CA PRO A 150 17.38 5.27 17.34
C PRO A 150 17.99 4.56 16.13
N GLY A 151 19.03 5.16 15.54
CA GLY A 151 19.82 4.53 14.48
C GLY A 151 20.62 3.33 14.99
N GLU A 152 21.01 2.43 14.08
CA GLU A 152 21.75 1.19 14.43
C GLU A 152 23.10 1.48 15.11
N ASP A 153 23.70 2.63 14.85
CA ASP A 153 24.93 3.14 15.45
C ASP A 153 24.73 3.87 16.79
N GLU A 154 23.47 4.10 17.21
CA GLU A 154 23.14 4.83 18.44
C GLU A 154 22.94 3.89 19.64
N THR A 155 23.91 3.03 19.92
CA THR A 155 23.81 2.03 21.02
C THR A 155 23.48 2.64 22.39
N GLU A 156 24.07 3.79 22.73
CA GLU A 156 23.80 4.49 23.99
C GLU A 156 22.35 4.96 24.12
N SER A 157 21.74 5.38 22.99
CA SER A 157 20.32 5.76 22.95
C SER A 157 19.41 4.58 23.23
N PHE A 158 19.74 3.38 22.74
CA PHE A 158 19.00 2.16 23.07
C PHE A 158 19.14 1.75 24.52
N ILE A 159 20.35 1.85 25.09
CA ILE A 159 20.60 1.57 26.51
C ILE A 159 19.80 2.53 27.39
N LYS A 160 19.83 3.83 27.07
CA LYS A 160 19.05 4.83 27.79
C LYS A 160 17.55 4.53 27.72
N LEU A 161 17.02 4.29 26.51
CA LEU A 161 15.60 3.99 26.34
C LEU A 161 15.17 2.75 27.12
N ALA A 162 15.99 1.70 27.14
CA ALA A 162 15.70 0.50 27.93
C ALA A 162 15.67 0.79 29.43
N ASN A 163 16.63 1.58 29.95
CA ASN A 163 16.62 1.99 31.37
C ASN A 163 15.41 2.87 31.74
N ASP A 164 15.00 3.74 30.80
CA ASP A 164 13.85 4.63 30.99
C ASP A 164 12.50 3.90 31.01
N THR A 165 12.44 2.67 30.47
CA THR A 165 11.17 1.94 30.23
C THR A 165 11.02 0.65 31.06
N ILE A 166 12.11 0.08 31.56
CA ILE A 166 12.08 -1.23 32.21
C ILE A 166 11.15 -1.27 33.44
N ASP A 167 11.09 -0.21 34.23
CA ASP A 167 10.23 -0.14 35.41
C ASP A 167 8.75 -0.19 35.06
N GLU A 168 8.36 0.50 33.99
CA GLU A 168 6.98 0.49 33.46
C GLU A 168 6.62 -0.88 32.89
N ILE A 169 7.54 -1.54 32.18
CA ILE A 169 7.34 -2.89 31.65
C ILE A 169 7.07 -3.87 32.78
N GLU A 170 7.94 -3.92 33.78
CA GLU A 170 7.80 -4.82 34.92
C GLU A 170 6.51 -4.53 35.72
N ALA A 171 6.23 -3.26 36.03
CA ALA A 171 5.00 -2.86 36.69
C ALA A 171 3.74 -3.27 35.89
N THR A 172 3.76 -3.14 34.59
CA THR A 172 2.62 -3.50 33.72
C THR A 172 2.39 -5.02 33.70
N LEU A 173 3.45 -5.81 33.68
CA LEU A 173 3.35 -7.28 33.73
C LEU A 173 2.78 -7.76 35.07
N LEU A 174 3.18 -7.13 36.16
CA LEU A 174 2.79 -7.51 37.53
C LEU A 174 1.43 -6.97 37.97
N LYS A 175 0.92 -5.94 37.32
CA LYS A 175 -0.34 -5.27 37.69
C LYS A 175 -1.51 -6.27 37.61
N PRO A 176 -2.29 -6.43 38.71
CA PRO A 176 -3.52 -7.24 38.66
C PRO A 176 -4.51 -6.74 37.59
N LEU A 177 -5.36 -7.63 37.12
CA LEU A 177 -6.45 -7.23 36.19
C LEU A 177 -7.45 -6.35 36.94
N THR A 178 -7.91 -5.30 36.27
CA THR A 178 -9.02 -4.46 36.72
C THR A 178 -10.35 -4.96 36.16
N GLU A 179 -11.47 -4.55 36.77
CA GLU A 179 -12.80 -4.89 36.27
C GLU A 179 -13.04 -4.42 34.83
N GLU A 180 -12.51 -3.25 34.47
CA GLU A 180 -12.61 -2.68 33.12
C GLU A 180 -11.76 -3.48 32.11
N GLU A 181 -10.64 -4.07 32.54
CA GLU A 181 -9.83 -4.94 31.69
C GLU A 181 -10.49 -6.32 31.49
N ILE A 182 -11.23 -6.81 32.49
CA ILE A 182 -11.97 -8.08 32.43
C ILE A 182 -13.25 -7.94 31.64
N ASN A 183 -13.97 -6.84 31.82
CA ASN A 183 -15.28 -6.57 31.23
C ASN A 183 -15.25 -5.22 30.46
N PRO A 184 -14.50 -5.10 29.37
CA PRO A 184 -14.42 -3.86 28.61
C PRO A 184 -15.71 -3.55 27.87
N GLU A 185 -16.03 -2.28 27.73
CA GLU A 185 -17.15 -1.86 26.89
C GLU A 185 -16.85 -2.11 25.39
N PRO A 186 -17.82 -2.64 24.63
CA PRO A 186 -17.67 -2.79 23.19
C PRO A 186 -17.45 -1.43 22.50
N PRO A 187 -16.60 -1.35 21.47
CA PRO A 187 -16.41 -0.12 20.72
C PRO A 187 -17.69 0.27 19.96
N VAL A 188 -18.00 1.56 19.97
CA VAL A 188 -19.13 2.14 19.23
C VAL A 188 -18.58 2.91 18.02
N PHE A 189 -19.17 2.67 16.85
CA PHE A 189 -18.86 3.36 15.59
C PHE A 189 -20.11 4.09 15.10
N ASP A 190 -20.03 5.41 14.99
CA ASP A 190 -21.14 6.25 14.51
C ASP A 190 -21.03 6.46 12.99
N TYR A 191 -22.03 6.01 12.27
CA TYR A 191 -22.19 6.17 10.82
C TYR A 191 -23.63 6.52 10.42
N ALA A 192 -24.39 7.11 11.35
CA ALA A 192 -25.73 7.60 11.05
C ALA A 192 -25.72 8.77 10.05
N ASP A 193 -26.74 8.84 9.21
CA ASP A 193 -26.94 9.96 8.31
C ASP A 193 -27.15 11.26 9.09
N MET A 194 -26.86 12.39 8.46
CA MET A 194 -26.81 13.70 9.12
C MET A 194 -27.78 14.70 8.47
N THR A 195 -28.22 15.66 9.26
CA THR A 195 -29.07 16.74 8.79
C THR A 195 -28.44 18.07 9.19
N PHE A 196 -28.39 19.02 8.25
CA PHE A 196 -27.88 20.36 8.46
C PHE A 196 -28.99 21.38 8.19
N GLU A 197 -29.24 22.27 9.15
CA GLU A 197 -30.26 23.31 9.05
C GLU A 197 -29.60 24.69 8.92
N GLY A 198 -30.13 25.53 8.02
CA GLY A 198 -29.71 26.91 7.83
C GLY A 198 -30.90 27.83 7.57
N GLU A 199 -30.67 29.13 7.59
CA GLU A 199 -31.68 30.09 7.12
C GLU A 199 -31.91 29.96 5.61
N ASP A 200 -30.84 29.53 4.88
CA ASP A 200 -30.87 29.25 3.46
C ASP A 200 -29.94 28.07 3.13
N TYR A 201 -29.81 27.78 1.82
CA TYR A 201 -28.91 26.72 1.33
C TYR A 201 -27.44 26.97 1.68
N ASP A 202 -26.98 28.20 1.56
CA ASP A 202 -25.56 28.53 1.73
C ASP A 202 -25.13 28.30 3.19
N GLU A 203 -25.95 28.72 4.17
CA GLU A 203 -25.66 28.44 5.58
C GLU A 203 -25.70 26.93 5.91
N ALA A 204 -26.68 26.20 5.40
CA ALA A 204 -26.74 24.74 5.59
C ALA A 204 -25.54 24.04 4.94
N PHE A 205 -25.11 24.50 3.77
CA PHE A 205 -23.94 23.97 3.04
C PHE A 205 -22.63 24.26 3.79
N GLU A 206 -22.44 25.46 4.32
CA GLU A 206 -21.25 25.80 5.13
C GLU A 206 -21.15 24.93 6.39
N LYS A 207 -22.26 24.69 7.08
CA LYS A 207 -22.33 23.79 8.24
C LYS A 207 -21.95 22.35 7.85
N PHE A 208 -22.46 21.89 6.72
CA PHE A 208 -22.10 20.58 6.16
C PHE A 208 -20.60 20.49 5.87
N GLN A 209 -20.03 21.45 5.14
CA GLN A 209 -18.60 21.44 4.79
C GLN A 209 -17.72 21.45 6.05
N SER A 210 -18.03 22.33 7.01
CA SER A 210 -17.30 22.43 8.27
C SER A 210 -17.35 21.13 9.07
N CYS A 211 -18.53 20.54 9.23
CA CYS A 211 -18.70 19.26 9.94
C CYS A 211 -17.93 18.12 9.27
N PHE A 212 -17.96 18.02 7.93
CA PHE A 212 -17.26 16.97 7.20
C PHE A 212 -15.73 17.13 7.30
N MET A 213 -15.23 18.37 7.31
CA MET A 213 -13.82 18.66 7.56
C MET A 213 -13.40 18.29 8.98
N GLU A 214 -14.15 18.72 9.99
CA GLU A 214 -13.87 18.42 11.40
C GLU A 214 -13.89 16.92 11.70
N LYS A 215 -14.81 16.18 11.08
CA LYS A 215 -14.90 14.72 11.22
C LYS A 215 -13.85 13.96 10.39
N GLY A 216 -13.03 14.63 9.58
CA GLY A 216 -12.05 14.01 8.69
C GLY A 216 -12.69 13.17 7.59
N TYR A 217 -13.86 13.57 7.08
CA TYR A 217 -14.57 12.87 5.99
C TYR A 217 -14.16 13.35 4.60
N THR A 218 -13.34 14.39 4.52
CA THR A 218 -12.84 14.95 3.26
C THR A 218 -11.33 14.80 3.13
N ASP A 219 -10.82 15.03 1.93
CA ASP A 219 -9.40 15.14 1.61
C ASP A 219 -8.82 16.54 1.90
N GLY A 220 -9.53 17.39 2.62
CA GLY A 220 -9.18 18.80 2.89
C GLY A 220 -9.73 19.76 1.84
N ALA A 221 -10.30 19.26 0.76
CA ALA A 221 -11.01 20.09 -0.23
C ALA A 221 -12.52 19.98 -0.07
N SER A 222 -13.24 20.99 -0.56
CA SER A 222 -14.71 20.99 -0.61
C SER A 222 -15.24 19.78 -1.38
N VAL A 223 -16.35 19.21 -0.91
CA VAL A 223 -16.99 18.02 -1.50
C VAL A 223 -18.42 18.35 -1.95
N ALA A 224 -18.90 17.64 -2.96
CA ALA A 224 -20.30 17.71 -3.34
C ALA A 224 -21.18 17.06 -2.25
N VAL A 225 -22.40 17.57 -2.07
CA VAL A 225 -23.31 17.09 -1.04
C VAL A 225 -23.89 15.73 -1.44
N PRO A 226 -23.64 14.66 -0.68
CA PRO A 226 -24.21 13.35 -0.97
C PRO A 226 -25.62 13.24 -0.40
N THR A 227 -26.58 13.96 -1.04
CA THR A 227 -27.99 13.81 -0.71
C THR A 227 -28.51 12.45 -1.16
N PRO A 228 -29.59 11.90 -0.56
CA PRO A 228 -30.20 10.64 -1.00
C PRO A 228 -30.51 10.63 -2.50
N GLU A 229 -30.97 11.74 -3.08
CA GLU A 229 -31.29 11.88 -4.50
C GLU A 229 -30.02 11.83 -5.37
N ALA A 230 -28.94 12.50 -4.94
CA ALA A 230 -27.67 12.48 -5.66
C ALA A 230 -27.05 11.09 -5.65
N VAL A 231 -27.11 10.38 -4.52
CA VAL A 231 -26.62 9.00 -4.39
C VAL A 231 -27.48 8.04 -5.22
N LYS A 232 -28.81 8.17 -5.19
CA LYS A 232 -29.70 7.38 -6.04
C LYS A 232 -29.39 7.58 -7.53
N LYS A 233 -29.10 8.81 -7.95
CA LYS A 233 -28.65 9.10 -9.32
C LYS A 233 -27.30 8.45 -9.62
N MET A 234 -26.35 8.50 -8.69
CA MET A 234 -25.03 7.88 -8.86
C MET A 234 -25.14 6.36 -9.06
N LEU A 235 -26.02 5.71 -8.32
CA LEU A 235 -26.28 4.27 -8.39
C LEU A 235 -26.86 3.81 -9.74
N THR A 236 -27.39 4.71 -10.58
CA THR A 236 -27.83 4.33 -11.95
C THR A 236 -26.68 3.91 -12.85
N GLY A 237 -25.43 4.19 -12.48
CA GLY A 237 -24.23 3.80 -13.24
C GLY A 237 -23.81 2.34 -13.06
N THR A 238 -24.46 1.59 -12.17
CA THR A 238 -24.16 0.18 -11.93
C THR A 238 -25.43 -0.66 -11.85
N THR A 239 -25.35 -1.95 -12.21
CA THR A 239 -26.42 -2.93 -12.05
C THR A 239 -26.35 -3.68 -10.71
N ARG A 240 -25.33 -3.39 -9.89
CA ARG A 240 -25.13 -4.06 -8.60
C ARG A 240 -26.09 -3.53 -7.54
N ASP A 241 -26.46 -4.40 -6.60
CA ASP A 241 -27.36 -4.03 -5.51
C ASP A 241 -26.67 -3.01 -4.58
N PRO A 242 -27.34 -1.88 -4.26
CA PRO A 242 -26.78 -0.87 -3.35
C PRO A 242 -26.37 -1.42 -1.97
N SER A 243 -27.11 -2.39 -1.45
CA SER A 243 -26.85 -3.02 -0.14
C SER A 243 -25.78 -4.10 -0.18
N GLU A 244 -25.30 -4.47 -1.36
CA GLU A 244 -24.27 -5.48 -1.51
C GLU A 244 -22.99 -5.07 -0.77
N VAL A 245 -22.52 -5.96 0.12
CA VAL A 245 -21.26 -5.80 0.85
C VAL A 245 -20.14 -6.45 0.04
N ILE A 246 -19.12 -5.67 -0.30
CA ILE A 246 -17.91 -6.15 -0.98
C ILE A 246 -17.18 -7.15 -0.06
N SER A 247 -16.61 -8.20 -0.64
CA SER A 247 -15.77 -9.15 0.09
C SER A 247 -14.49 -8.47 0.59
N GLY A 248 -14.13 -8.73 1.85
CA GLY A 248 -13.01 -8.11 2.51
C GLY A 248 -13.39 -6.87 3.31
N THR A 249 -12.40 -6.09 3.68
CA THR A 249 -12.56 -4.85 4.45
C THR A 249 -11.59 -3.78 3.94
N MET A 250 -11.99 -2.52 4.06
CA MET A 250 -11.10 -1.41 3.72
C MET A 250 -10.20 -1.07 4.90
N THR A 251 -8.89 -1.17 4.71
CA THR A 251 -7.89 -0.70 5.68
C THR A 251 -7.81 0.83 5.67
N PRO A 252 -7.29 1.49 6.73
CA PRO A 252 -6.63 0.92 7.91
C PRO A 252 -7.56 0.57 9.07
N GLY A 253 -8.82 0.99 9.07
CA GLY A 253 -9.77 0.79 10.16
C GLY A 253 -10.71 -0.40 9.97
N PHE A 254 -10.53 -1.21 8.92
CA PHE A 254 -11.28 -2.45 8.63
C PHE A 254 -12.79 -2.24 8.43
N GLY A 255 -13.16 -1.12 7.79
CA GLY A 255 -14.55 -0.81 7.48
C GLY A 255 -15.15 -1.77 6.44
N LEU A 256 -16.41 -2.10 6.63
CA LEU A 256 -17.21 -2.79 5.62
C LEU A 256 -17.57 -1.82 4.49
N VAL A 257 -17.63 -2.33 3.28
CA VAL A 257 -17.84 -1.53 2.08
C VAL A 257 -19.10 -1.98 1.35
N THR A 258 -20.07 -1.09 1.17
CA THR A 258 -21.26 -1.35 0.35
C THR A 258 -21.21 -0.56 -0.94
N ILE A 259 -21.92 -1.01 -1.98
CA ILE A 259 -22.04 -0.30 -3.26
C ILE A 259 -22.64 1.11 -3.03
N GLU A 260 -23.64 1.22 -2.15
CA GLU A 260 -24.22 2.52 -1.79
C GLU A 260 -23.18 3.48 -1.20
N LYS A 261 -22.34 3.00 -0.27
CA LYS A 261 -21.32 3.86 0.37
C LYS A 261 -20.18 4.24 -0.58
N ILE A 262 -19.87 3.40 -1.58
CA ILE A 262 -19.01 3.79 -2.69
C ILE A 262 -19.68 4.93 -3.49
N ALA A 263 -20.97 4.84 -3.78
CA ALA A 263 -21.71 5.88 -4.49
C ALA A 263 -21.76 7.20 -3.71
N VAL A 264 -21.91 7.17 -2.38
CA VAL A 264 -21.81 8.35 -1.51
C VAL A 264 -20.47 9.05 -1.70
N ASN A 265 -19.36 8.33 -1.63
CA ASN A 265 -18.02 8.89 -1.82
C ASN A 265 -17.76 9.34 -3.26
N ALA A 266 -18.35 8.68 -4.25
CA ALA A 266 -18.29 9.08 -5.65
C ALA A 266 -19.04 10.40 -5.90
N VAL A 267 -20.21 10.62 -5.27
CA VAL A 267 -20.92 11.91 -5.29
C VAL A 267 -20.04 12.98 -4.68
N MET A 268 -19.48 12.74 -3.50
CA MET A 268 -18.59 13.69 -2.82
C MET A 268 -17.41 14.12 -3.68
N ALA A 269 -16.84 13.19 -4.45
CA ALA A 269 -15.74 13.44 -5.39
C ALA A 269 -16.16 14.25 -6.64
N GLY A 270 -17.45 14.39 -6.92
CA GLY A 270 -17.97 14.99 -8.15
C GLY A 270 -17.90 14.07 -9.37
N ALA A 271 -17.85 12.75 -9.16
CA ALA A 271 -17.88 11.75 -10.22
C ALA A 271 -19.23 11.77 -10.99
N LYS A 272 -19.27 11.03 -12.11
CA LYS A 272 -20.51 10.77 -12.84
C LYS A 272 -20.96 9.32 -12.65
N PRO A 273 -22.25 9.01 -12.83
CA PRO A 273 -22.76 7.63 -12.71
C PRO A 273 -22.01 6.62 -13.55
N GLU A 274 -21.68 6.95 -14.79
CA GLU A 274 -20.96 6.08 -15.72
C GLU A 274 -19.55 5.68 -15.25
N TYR A 275 -19.00 6.32 -14.20
CA TYR A 275 -17.70 5.98 -13.64
C TYR A 275 -17.77 4.90 -12.54
N MET A 276 -18.99 4.61 -12.04
CA MET A 276 -19.20 3.67 -10.94
C MET A 276 -18.57 2.28 -11.16
N PRO A 277 -18.65 1.66 -12.34
CA PRO A 277 -18.06 0.33 -12.54
C PRO A 277 -16.54 0.31 -12.32
N VAL A 278 -15.84 1.36 -12.74
CA VAL A 278 -14.39 1.52 -12.54
C VAL A 278 -14.09 1.72 -11.05
N ILE A 279 -14.82 2.63 -10.39
CA ILE A 279 -14.63 2.95 -8.96
C ILE A 279 -14.89 1.70 -8.11
N ILE A 280 -15.99 0.99 -8.35
CA ILE A 280 -16.34 -0.24 -7.62
C ILE A 280 -15.25 -1.28 -7.78
N THR A 281 -14.80 -1.53 -9.02
CA THR A 281 -13.76 -2.54 -9.28
C THR A 281 -12.45 -2.21 -8.56
N ALA A 282 -12.01 -0.95 -8.59
CA ALA A 282 -10.80 -0.53 -7.88
C ALA A 282 -10.94 -0.66 -6.35
N VAL A 283 -12.10 -0.31 -5.81
CA VAL A 283 -12.38 -0.45 -4.37
C VAL A 283 -12.43 -1.92 -3.95
N GLU A 284 -13.02 -2.81 -4.76
CA GLU A 284 -12.97 -4.25 -4.54
C GLU A 284 -11.55 -4.79 -4.48
N MET A 285 -10.69 -4.31 -5.38
CA MET A 285 -9.28 -4.72 -5.40
C MET A 285 -8.53 -4.24 -4.16
N LEU A 286 -8.86 -3.05 -3.64
CA LEU A 286 -8.30 -2.53 -2.38
C LEU A 286 -8.78 -3.29 -1.15
N CYS A 287 -9.95 -3.92 -1.21
CA CYS A 287 -10.49 -4.76 -0.15
C CYS A 287 -10.03 -6.23 -0.24
N ASP A 288 -9.34 -6.61 -1.31
CA ASP A 288 -8.84 -7.97 -1.49
C ASP A 288 -7.75 -8.28 -0.44
N PRO A 289 -7.91 -9.36 0.35
CA PRO A 289 -6.95 -9.70 1.39
C PRO A 289 -5.53 -10.03 0.87
N HIS A 290 -5.39 -10.34 -0.42
CA HIS A 290 -4.09 -10.57 -1.05
C HIS A 290 -3.40 -9.27 -1.49
N TYR A 291 -4.08 -8.12 -1.40
CA TYR A 291 -3.52 -6.81 -1.68
C TYR A 291 -3.28 -6.04 -0.39
N CYS A 292 -2.05 -5.63 -0.14
CA CYS A 292 -1.71 -4.86 1.05
C CYS A 292 -2.08 -3.37 0.88
N ALA A 293 -3.38 -3.07 0.86
CA ALA A 293 -3.88 -1.70 0.68
C ALA A 293 -3.39 -0.73 1.78
N PHE A 294 -3.02 -1.25 2.95
CA PHE A 294 -2.45 -0.44 4.03
C PHE A 294 -1.20 0.34 3.60
N HIS A 295 -0.34 -0.26 2.77
CA HIS A 295 0.85 0.40 2.24
C HIS A 295 0.50 1.67 1.47
N VAL A 296 -0.49 1.57 0.60
CA VAL A 296 -0.94 2.70 -0.22
C VAL A 296 -1.67 3.75 0.63
N ILE A 297 -2.42 3.30 1.65
CA ILE A 297 -3.34 4.18 2.37
C ILE A 297 -2.67 4.87 3.57
N ALA A 298 -1.89 4.14 4.39
CA ALA A 298 -1.47 4.60 5.71
C ALA A 298 0.00 4.39 6.06
N THR A 299 0.82 3.89 5.12
CA THR A 299 2.26 3.68 5.37
C THR A 299 3.03 4.98 5.49
N VAL A 300 4.11 4.94 6.26
CA VAL A 300 5.09 6.05 6.36
C VAL A 300 5.86 6.31 5.06
N LEU A 301 5.82 5.39 4.10
CA LEU A 301 6.57 5.48 2.83
C LEU A 301 5.97 6.49 1.84
N SER A 302 4.78 7.01 2.09
CA SER A 302 4.14 8.03 1.22
C SER A 302 4.02 7.60 -0.25
N THR A 303 3.59 6.38 -0.48
CA THR A 303 3.38 5.83 -1.82
C THR A 303 2.09 6.32 -2.48
N ASN A 304 1.96 6.12 -3.78
CA ASN A 304 0.78 6.50 -4.56
C ASN A 304 0.03 5.26 -5.03
N LEU A 305 -1.29 5.30 -5.01
CA LEU A 305 -2.10 4.31 -5.71
C LEU A 305 -2.07 4.60 -7.21
N LEU A 306 -1.66 3.61 -7.98
CA LEU A 306 -1.80 3.58 -9.43
C LEU A 306 -3.10 2.88 -9.78
N ILE A 307 -3.86 3.49 -10.69
CA ILE A 307 -5.10 2.95 -11.25
C ILE A 307 -5.00 3.05 -12.77
N GLN A 308 -4.83 1.92 -13.43
CA GLN A 308 -4.79 1.88 -14.88
C GLN A 308 -6.06 1.22 -15.40
N VAL A 309 -6.76 1.88 -16.30
CA VAL A 309 -8.03 1.41 -16.88
C VAL A 309 -7.82 1.09 -18.35
N ASN A 310 -8.24 -0.09 -18.77
CA ASN A 310 -8.14 -0.51 -20.18
C ASN A 310 -9.46 -1.07 -20.70
N GLY A 311 -9.56 -1.12 -22.02
CA GLY A 311 -10.70 -1.63 -22.76
C GLY A 311 -11.75 -0.55 -23.07
N PRO A 312 -12.88 -0.95 -23.68
CA PRO A 312 -13.88 -0.03 -24.23
C PRO A 312 -14.40 1.02 -23.27
N ILE A 313 -14.54 0.69 -21.97
CA ILE A 313 -15.07 1.60 -20.95
C ILE A 313 -14.25 2.89 -20.83
N ALA A 314 -12.94 2.83 -21.01
CA ALA A 314 -12.09 4.01 -20.90
C ALA A 314 -12.48 5.09 -21.91
N LYS A 315 -12.79 4.67 -23.14
CA LYS A 315 -13.28 5.56 -24.20
C LYS A 315 -14.73 5.99 -23.98
N GLU A 316 -15.60 5.08 -23.56
CA GLU A 316 -17.02 5.34 -23.29
C GLU A 316 -17.22 6.40 -22.22
N ILE A 317 -16.41 6.38 -21.15
CA ILE A 317 -16.49 7.37 -20.07
C ILE A 317 -15.62 8.61 -20.31
N GLY A 318 -14.93 8.67 -21.45
CA GLY A 318 -14.14 9.83 -21.87
C GLY A 318 -12.87 10.05 -21.06
N MET A 319 -12.16 8.98 -20.68
CA MET A 319 -10.83 9.10 -20.07
C MET A 319 -9.84 9.70 -21.05
N ASN A 320 -8.93 10.52 -20.52
CA ASN A 320 -7.84 11.09 -21.30
C ASN A 320 -6.63 10.16 -21.33
N SER A 321 -6.21 9.75 -22.52
CA SER A 321 -5.00 8.97 -22.78
C SER A 321 -3.91 9.76 -23.51
N SER A 322 -4.14 11.06 -23.80
CA SER A 322 -3.28 11.91 -24.63
C SER A 322 -2.66 13.06 -23.81
N PHE A 323 -2.62 14.26 -24.34
CA PHE A 323 -2.03 15.42 -23.66
C PHE A 323 -2.57 15.59 -22.24
N GLY A 324 -1.66 15.67 -21.25
CA GLY A 324 -2.01 15.86 -19.85
C GLY A 324 -2.78 14.69 -19.22
N TYR A 325 -2.61 13.48 -19.72
CA TYR A 325 -3.33 12.29 -19.23
C TYR A 325 -3.14 11.98 -17.74
N LEU A 326 -2.03 12.41 -17.14
CA LEU A 326 -1.81 12.38 -15.68
C LEU A 326 -2.09 13.74 -15.00
N GLY A 327 -2.43 14.76 -15.77
CA GLY A 327 -2.63 16.12 -15.30
C GLY A 327 -4.10 16.46 -15.03
N PRO A 328 -4.35 17.70 -14.62
CA PRO A 328 -5.70 18.21 -14.42
C PRO A 328 -6.43 18.41 -15.75
N GLY A 329 -7.76 18.53 -15.70
CA GLY A 329 -8.60 18.92 -16.84
C GLY A 329 -9.56 17.85 -17.34
N ASN A 330 -9.27 16.57 -17.17
CA ASN A 330 -10.23 15.51 -17.49
C ASN A 330 -11.02 15.09 -16.25
N ARG A 331 -12.36 15.17 -16.33
CA ARG A 331 -13.24 14.85 -15.21
C ARG A 331 -13.16 13.37 -14.83
N ALA A 332 -13.11 12.45 -15.78
CA ALA A 332 -13.05 11.02 -15.49
C ALA A 332 -11.76 10.68 -14.73
N ASN A 333 -10.58 11.06 -15.26
CA ASN A 333 -9.30 10.80 -14.61
C ASN A 333 -9.27 11.41 -13.19
N ALA A 334 -9.68 12.68 -13.03
CA ALA A 334 -9.61 13.34 -11.73
C ALA A 334 -10.60 12.78 -10.70
N THR A 335 -11.89 12.62 -11.08
CA THR A 335 -12.92 12.27 -10.09
C THR A 335 -13.01 10.79 -9.77
N ILE A 336 -12.63 9.89 -10.65
CA ILE A 336 -12.48 8.46 -10.34
C ILE A 336 -11.40 8.28 -9.27
N GLY A 337 -10.21 8.84 -9.51
CA GLY A 337 -9.11 8.75 -8.55
C GLY A 337 -9.46 9.38 -7.20
N ARG A 338 -10.12 10.57 -7.19
CA ARG A 338 -10.57 11.23 -5.97
C ARG A 338 -11.64 10.42 -5.22
N ALA A 339 -12.59 9.81 -5.95
CA ALA A 339 -13.62 8.96 -5.34
C ALA A 339 -13.01 7.77 -4.60
N ILE A 340 -11.99 7.15 -5.18
CA ILE A 340 -11.26 6.04 -4.55
C ILE A 340 -10.50 6.55 -3.31
N SER A 341 -9.87 7.73 -3.37
CA SER A 341 -9.23 8.34 -2.19
C SER A 341 -10.24 8.57 -1.07
N LEU A 342 -11.41 9.13 -1.37
CA LEU A 342 -12.47 9.35 -0.38
C LEU A 342 -13.03 8.03 0.17
N CYS A 343 -13.14 6.97 -0.65
CA CYS A 343 -13.46 5.62 -0.16
C CYS A 343 -12.41 5.13 0.84
N CYS A 344 -11.11 5.29 0.55
CA CYS A 344 -10.05 4.92 1.49
C CYS A 344 -10.14 5.68 2.81
N ILE A 345 -10.42 6.99 2.75
CA ILE A 345 -10.59 7.84 3.96
C ILE A 345 -11.80 7.38 4.77
N ASN A 346 -12.95 7.27 4.15
CA ASN A 346 -14.21 7.08 4.85
C ASN A 346 -14.51 5.62 5.17
N LEU A 347 -14.44 4.74 4.18
CA LEU A 347 -14.70 3.31 4.37
C LEU A 347 -13.53 2.61 5.06
N GLY A 348 -12.31 3.16 4.92
CA GLY A 348 -11.14 2.74 5.69
C GLY A 348 -11.11 3.30 7.12
N TRP A 349 -12.06 4.13 7.54
CA TRP A 349 -12.05 4.78 8.86
C TRP A 349 -10.69 5.42 9.19
N MET A 350 -10.11 6.07 8.20
CA MET A 350 -8.79 6.69 8.34
C MET A 350 -8.83 7.82 9.38
N ASP A 351 -7.80 7.88 10.21
CA ASP A 351 -7.52 8.95 11.14
C ASP A 351 -6.22 9.64 10.73
N PHE A 352 -6.31 10.86 10.24
CA PHE A 352 -5.15 11.60 9.73
C PHE A 352 -4.07 11.87 10.80
N SER A 353 -4.42 11.80 12.08
CA SER A 353 -3.45 11.97 13.17
C SER A 353 -2.51 10.78 13.32
N ILE A 354 -2.91 9.60 12.82
CA ILE A 354 -2.14 8.34 12.97
C ILE A 354 -1.88 7.61 11.65
N ASP A 355 -2.69 7.84 10.61
CA ASP A 355 -2.63 7.07 9.36
C ASP A 355 -2.08 7.83 8.15
N GLY A 356 -1.85 9.11 8.23
CA GLY A 356 -1.53 9.96 7.07
C GLY A 356 -0.17 9.75 6.41
N GLY A 357 0.68 8.87 6.97
CA GLY A 357 2.09 8.80 6.63
C GLY A 357 2.86 10.04 7.12
N MET A 358 4.17 9.93 7.31
CA MET A 358 4.95 11.03 7.92
C MET A 358 5.00 12.30 7.06
N ARG A 359 4.96 12.17 5.74
CA ARG A 359 5.08 13.29 4.79
C ARG A 359 3.82 13.53 3.97
N GLY A 360 2.87 12.59 3.97
CA GLY A 360 1.81 12.57 2.99
C GLY A 360 2.34 12.42 1.56
N ASN A 361 1.45 12.55 0.58
CA ASN A 361 1.83 12.55 -0.83
C ASN A 361 0.79 13.37 -1.63
N PRO A 362 1.21 14.37 -2.41
CA PRO A 362 0.27 15.22 -3.16
C PRO A 362 -0.57 14.45 -4.18
N ASN A 363 -0.08 13.33 -4.70
CA ASN A 363 -0.84 12.52 -5.65
C ASN A 363 -2.02 11.77 -4.99
N ARG A 364 -2.08 11.68 -3.66
CA ARG A 364 -3.19 11.02 -2.95
C ARG A 364 -4.53 11.75 -3.03
N TYR A 365 -4.57 13.00 -3.49
CA TYR A 365 -5.84 13.66 -3.76
C TYR A 365 -6.63 12.99 -4.87
N CYS A 366 -5.98 12.67 -6.00
CA CYS A 366 -6.62 12.05 -7.16
C CYS A 366 -6.00 10.71 -7.56
N ASN A 367 -5.02 10.21 -6.84
CA ASN A 367 -4.20 9.05 -7.19
C ASN A 367 -3.48 9.22 -8.54
N VAL A 368 -2.77 8.20 -8.99
CA VAL A 368 -2.16 8.16 -10.33
C VAL A 368 -3.08 7.31 -11.20
N ILE A 369 -3.88 7.98 -12.02
CA ILE A 369 -4.86 7.30 -12.87
C ILE A 369 -4.67 7.62 -14.33
N PHE A 370 -4.65 6.59 -15.17
CA PHE A 370 -4.53 6.74 -16.62
C PHE A 370 -5.16 5.57 -17.40
N THR A 371 -5.23 5.73 -18.71
CA THR A 371 -5.60 4.68 -19.65
C THR A 371 -4.62 4.67 -20.81
N GLU A 372 -4.43 3.50 -21.46
CA GLU A 372 -3.63 3.42 -22.69
C GLU A 372 -4.30 4.15 -23.86
N SER A 373 -3.47 4.56 -24.80
CA SER A 373 -3.90 5.08 -26.10
C SER A 373 -4.12 3.92 -27.08
N ASP A 374 -5.16 3.12 -26.85
CA ASP A 374 -5.47 1.92 -27.64
C ASP A 374 -5.55 2.21 -29.16
N GLU A 375 -5.96 3.42 -29.52
CA GLU A 375 -6.06 3.87 -30.92
C GLU A 375 -4.68 4.07 -31.58
N TYR A 376 -3.66 4.36 -30.81
CA TYR A 376 -2.33 4.73 -31.30
C TYR A 376 -1.22 3.73 -30.92
N THR A 377 -1.52 2.72 -30.12
CA THR A 377 -0.56 1.67 -29.81
C THR A 377 -0.31 0.79 -31.05
N PRO A 378 0.94 0.47 -31.39
CA PRO A 378 1.27 -0.47 -32.47
C PRO A 378 1.12 -1.93 -32.04
N TRP A 379 0.95 -2.18 -30.76
CA TRP A 379 0.79 -3.50 -30.17
C TRP A 379 -0.65 -3.71 -29.68
N GLU A 380 -1.01 -4.95 -29.38
CA GLU A 380 -2.26 -5.22 -28.70
C GLU A 380 -2.35 -4.45 -27.37
N PRO A 381 -3.54 -4.02 -26.90
CA PRO A 381 -3.68 -3.35 -25.62
C PRO A 381 -3.11 -4.18 -24.46
N PHE A 382 -2.61 -3.50 -23.43
CA PHE A 382 -1.94 -4.17 -22.29
C PHE A 382 -2.83 -5.24 -21.62
N HIS A 383 -4.12 -4.97 -21.42
CA HIS A 383 -5.04 -5.96 -20.85
C HIS A 383 -5.17 -7.23 -21.71
N VAL A 384 -5.08 -7.10 -23.05
CA VAL A 384 -5.12 -8.25 -23.96
C VAL A 384 -3.84 -9.08 -23.80
N SER A 385 -2.68 -8.44 -23.70
CA SER A 385 -1.42 -9.15 -23.39
C SER A 385 -1.45 -9.86 -22.03
N MET A 386 -2.29 -9.40 -21.10
CA MET A 386 -2.53 -10.05 -19.81
C MET A 386 -3.58 -11.19 -19.88
N GLY A 387 -4.11 -11.48 -21.07
CA GLY A 387 -5.02 -12.60 -21.34
C GLY A 387 -6.51 -12.27 -21.23
N PHE A 388 -6.87 -10.99 -21.19
CA PHE A 388 -8.26 -10.55 -21.36
C PHE A 388 -8.60 -10.40 -22.84
N LYS A 389 -9.89 -10.35 -23.15
CA LYS A 389 -10.33 -10.13 -24.52
C LYS A 389 -10.36 -8.65 -24.87
N PRO A 390 -10.22 -8.25 -26.13
CA PRO A 390 -10.26 -6.84 -26.54
C PRO A 390 -11.53 -6.09 -26.12
N GLU A 391 -12.68 -6.80 -26.10
CA GLU A 391 -13.97 -6.25 -25.68
C GLU A 391 -14.16 -6.20 -24.14
N GLU A 392 -13.24 -6.75 -23.38
CA GLU A 392 -13.30 -6.72 -21.91
C GLU A 392 -12.62 -5.46 -21.40
N SER A 393 -13.26 -4.80 -20.44
CA SER A 393 -12.67 -3.66 -19.74
C SER A 393 -12.08 -4.10 -18.40
N THR A 394 -10.94 -3.52 -18.05
CA THR A 394 -10.19 -3.92 -16.85
C THR A 394 -9.72 -2.72 -16.03
N VAL A 395 -9.52 -2.95 -14.74
CA VAL A 395 -8.75 -2.08 -13.85
C VAL A 395 -7.52 -2.85 -13.39
N MET A 396 -6.36 -2.23 -13.46
CA MET A 396 -5.15 -2.64 -12.77
C MET A 396 -4.87 -1.65 -11.65
N ILE A 397 -4.55 -2.14 -10.47
CA ILE A 397 -4.01 -1.30 -9.39
C ILE A 397 -2.60 -1.75 -9.04
N ASP A 398 -1.80 -0.78 -8.63
CA ASP A 398 -0.46 -1.03 -8.07
C ASP A 398 -0.08 0.10 -7.12
N GLU A 399 1.04 -0.05 -6.43
CA GLU A 399 1.58 0.92 -5.52
C GLU A 399 2.83 1.57 -6.12
N VAL A 400 2.77 2.87 -6.41
CA VAL A 400 3.88 3.59 -7.05
C VAL A 400 4.70 4.34 -6.02
N LEU A 401 6.00 4.08 -6.00
CA LEU A 401 6.98 4.79 -5.18
C LEU A 401 7.48 6.06 -5.85
N HIS A 402 7.82 5.94 -7.14
CA HIS A 402 8.42 7.01 -7.91
C HIS A 402 7.75 7.11 -9.26
N ILE A 403 7.53 8.33 -9.70
CA ILE A 403 7.13 8.69 -11.07
C ILE A 403 8.26 9.58 -11.58
N ASP A 404 8.95 9.10 -12.61
CA ASP A 404 10.11 9.78 -13.14
C ASP A 404 9.90 10.08 -14.63
N GLY A 405 9.92 11.36 -15.00
CA GLY A 405 9.83 11.80 -16.39
C GLY A 405 11.10 11.52 -17.19
N ASP A 406 12.21 11.37 -16.49
CA ASP A 406 13.51 10.98 -17.04
C ASP A 406 13.85 9.58 -16.52
N TRP A 407 12.96 8.61 -16.73
CA TRP A 407 13.18 7.29 -16.17
C TRP A 407 14.60 6.79 -16.46
N PRO A 408 15.17 5.97 -15.50
CA PRO A 408 16.59 5.64 -15.47
C PRO A 408 17.13 5.03 -16.75
N PHE A 409 16.30 4.75 -17.68
CA PHE A 409 16.77 4.52 -19.03
C PHE A 409 16.84 5.85 -19.74
N GLU A 410 18.00 6.28 -20.11
CA GLU A 410 18.16 7.40 -21.03
C GLU A 410 17.50 7.16 -22.41
N ILE A 411 16.67 6.13 -22.53
CA ILE A 411 15.63 6.05 -23.55
C ILE A 411 14.87 7.37 -23.63
N CYS A 412 14.66 8.03 -22.50
CA CYS A 412 13.99 9.32 -22.41
C CYS A 412 14.88 10.52 -22.71
N ARG A 413 16.19 10.40 -22.55
CA ARG A 413 17.15 11.44 -22.91
C ARG A 413 17.69 11.31 -24.33
N MET A 414 17.06 10.50 -25.12
CA MET A 414 17.37 10.46 -26.52
C MET A 414 17.14 11.83 -27.17
N PRO A 415 17.95 12.25 -28.15
CA PRO A 415 17.86 13.59 -28.74
C PRO A 415 16.47 14.00 -29.23
N SER A 416 15.59 13.04 -29.43
CA SER A 416 14.19 13.24 -29.79
C SER A 416 13.29 13.70 -28.66
N CYS A 417 13.69 13.48 -27.42
CA CYS A 417 12.99 14.06 -26.27
C CYS A 417 13.24 15.55 -26.18
N THR A 418 14.25 16.06 -26.86
CA THR A 418 14.45 17.47 -27.08
C THR A 418 13.60 17.90 -28.27
N TRP A 419 12.56 18.54 -28.01
CA TRP A 419 11.59 19.37 -28.73
C TRP A 419 11.74 19.63 -30.22
N THR A 420 12.81 19.25 -30.89
CA THR A 420 13.16 19.94 -32.13
C THR A 420 13.30 19.11 -33.39
N TYR A 421 13.48 17.82 -33.35
CA TYR A 421 13.75 17.11 -34.59
C TYR A 421 13.43 15.63 -34.56
N GLY A 422 12.67 15.17 -35.54
CA GLY A 422 12.29 13.80 -35.78
C GLY A 422 13.35 12.79 -35.43
N TRP A 423 13.17 12.21 -34.25
CA TRP A 423 14.12 11.28 -33.71
C TRP A 423 13.84 9.88 -34.23
N LYS A 424 14.90 9.22 -34.63
CA LYS A 424 14.82 7.80 -34.99
C LYS A 424 15.34 7.00 -33.81
N ALA A 425 14.53 6.07 -33.30
CA ALA A 425 14.96 5.14 -32.28
C ALA A 425 16.19 4.37 -32.79
N ASP A 426 17.34 4.77 -32.31
CA ASP A 426 18.61 4.13 -32.64
C ASP A 426 18.92 3.12 -31.53
N LEU A 427 18.43 1.89 -31.73
CA LEU A 427 18.59 0.80 -30.77
C LEU A 427 20.04 0.37 -30.63
N ASP A 428 20.85 0.55 -31.68
CA ASP A 428 22.28 0.26 -31.60
C ASP A 428 22.96 1.32 -30.68
N ARG A 429 22.54 2.57 -30.76
CA ARG A 429 22.94 3.60 -29.81
C ARG A 429 22.43 3.37 -28.39
N LEU A 430 21.22 2.83 -28.27
CA LEU A 430 20.70 2.40 -26.97
C LEU A 430 21.56 1.30 -26.37
N ALA A 431 21.88 0.27 -27.16
CA ALA A 431 22.74 -0.82 -26.75
C ALA A 431 24.15 -0.34 -26.45
N GLU A 432 24.72 0.51 -27.31
CA GLU A 432 26.06 1.09 -27.13
C GLU A 432 26.14 1.99 -25.91
N ARG A 433 25.09 2.78 -25.62
CA ARG A 433 24.97 3.58 -24.40
C ARG A 433 24.73 2.75 -23.17
N ALA A 434 24.00 1.66 -23.28
CA ALA A 434 23.75 0.73 -22.19
C ALA A 434 25.02 -0.04 -21.78
N THR A 435 25.92 -0.33 -22.74
CA THR A 435 27.09 -1.18 -22.54
C THR A 435 28.42 -0.43 -22.63
N GLY A 436 28.45 0.76 -23.21
CA GLY A 436 29.68 1.43 -23.65
C GLY A 436 30.32 2.41 -22.68
N GLY A 437 29.89 2.51 -21.44
CA GLY A 437 30.49 3.49 -20.50
C GLY A 437 30.28 4.94 -20.90
N HIS A 438 29.32 5.22 -21.78
CA HIS A 438 28.97 6.59 -22.15
C HIS A 438 28.27 7.26 -20.95
N PRO A 439 28.66 8.49 -20.56
CA PRO A 439 28.11 9.16 -19.36
C PRO A 439 26.60 9.30 -19.37
N ASN A 440 25.94 8.87 -20.41
CA ASN A 440 24.52 9.07 -20.64
C ASN A 440 23.77 7.77 -21.05
N GLY A 441 24.31 6.59 -20.79
CA GLY A 441 23.66 5.34 -21.16
C GLY A 441 22.80 4.73 -20.05
N LEU A 442 22.20 3.57 -20.35
CA LEU A 442 21.48 2.75 -19.40
C LEU A 442 22.34 2.45 -18.15
N GLU A 443 23.66 2.32 -18.33
CA GLU A 443 24.61 2.15 -17.24
C GLU A 443 24.63 3.35 -16.29
N ASN A 444 24.53 4.59 -16.81
CA ASN A 444 24.42 5.78 -15.99
C ASN A 444 23.02 5.92 -15.37
N ALA A 445 22.01 5.45 -16.02
CA ALA A 445 20.66 5.43 -15.46
C ALA A 445 20.55 4.41 -14.33
N ILE A 446 21.19 3.27 -14.47
CA ILE A 446 21.36 2.27 -13.40
C ILE A 446 22.25 2.85 -12.30
N ARG A 447 23.36 3.49 -12.64
CA ARG A 447 24.23 4.19 -11.68
C ARG A 447 23.54 5.40 -11.05
N HIS A 448 22.75 6.14 -11.79
CA HIS A 448 22.01 7.29 -11.26
C HIS A 448 20.86 6.86 -10.36
N ALA A 449 20.18 5.77 -10.67
CA ALA A 449 19.28 5.10 -9.74
C ALA A 449 20.03 4.57 -8.50
N HIS A 450 21.24 4.08 -8.70
CA HIS A 450 22.17 3.66 -7.65
C HIS A 450 22.70 4.85 -6.83
N ASP A 451 23.08 5.96 -7.46
CA ASP A 451 23.62 7.15 -6.79
C ASP A 451 22.53 7.97 -6.09
N ILE A 452 21.34 8.09 -6.66
CA ILE A 452 20.19 8.78 -6.04
C ILE A 452 19.69 8.03 -4.81
N HIS A 453 19.78 6.71 -4.82
CA HIS A 453 19.28 5.90 -3.72
C HIS A 453 20.39 5.42 -2.79
N LYS A 454 21.71 5.71 -3.11
CA LYS A 454 22.84 5.05 -2.45
C LYS A 454 22.37 3.69 -2.02
N MET A 455 22.39 2.69 -2.89
CA MET A 455 21.63 1.45 -2.72
C MET A 455 21.74 0.98 -1.27
N SER A 456 20.83 1.47 -0.45
CA SER A 456 20.66 0.93 0.88
C SER A 456 20.35 -0.56 0.71
N GLU A 457 20.71 -1.40 1.66
CA GLU A 457 20.27 -2.81 1.69
C GLU A 457 18.79 -2.94 1.31
N GLY A 458 17.95 -1.95 1.68
CA GLY A 458 16.57 -1.82 1.27
C GLY A 458 16.37 -1.80 -0.24
N THR A 459 17.12 -1.01 -1.00
CA THR A 459 16.90 -0.86 -2.45
C THR A 459 17.27 -2.13 -3.22
N VAL A 460 18.36 -2.80 -2.86
CA VAL A 460 18.72 -4.08 -3.48
C VAL A 460 17.76 -5.19 -3.04
N ARG A 461 17.36 -5.20 -1.77
CA ARG A 461 16.29 -6.05 -1.26
C ARG A 461 15.00 -5.87 -2.04
N ASP A 462 14.68 -4.65 -2.42
CA ASP A 462 13.49 -4.30 -3.17
C ASP A 462 13.58 -4.68 -4.66
N MET A 463 14.75 -4.61 -5.27
CA MET A 463 15.00 -5.14 -6.63
C MET A 463 14.80 -6.65 -6.66
N ILE A 464 15.22 -7.35 -5.62
CA ILE A 464 15.07 -8.81 -5.45
C ILE A 464 13.64 -9.15 -5.01
N SER A 465 12.96 -8.27 -4.27
CA SER A 465 11.62 -8.49 -3.70
C SER A 465 10.47 -8.38 -4.69
N ARG A 466 10.76 -8.51 -5.99
CA ARG A 466 9.75 -8.60 -7.03
C ARG A 466 8.90 -7.35 -7.23
N ARG A 467 9.54 -6.17 -7.33
CA ARG A 467 8.85 -4.94 -7.72
C ARG A 467 8.38 -4.98 -9.16
N ASN A 468 7.24 -4.39 -9.41
CA ASN A 468 6.80 -4.11 -10.76
C ASN A 468 7.42 -2.80 -11.25
N TYR A 469 7.69 -2.76 -12.56
CA TYR A 469 8.13 -1.58 -13.28
C TYR A 469 7.15 -1.31 -14.41
N ILE A 470 6.80 -0.06 -14.59
CA ILE A 470 5.85 0.36 -15.61
C ILE A 470 6.55 1.41 -16.47
N LEU A 471 6.79 1.07 -17.71
CA LEU A 471 7.32 1.98 -18.72
C LEU A 471 6.16 2.45 -19.60
N ILE A 472 5.90 3.76 -19.59
CA ILE A 472 4.91 4.36 -20.45
C ILE A 472 5.62 5.04 -21.61
N LEU A 473 5.44 4.50 -22.80
CA LEU A 473 5.93 5.05 -24.04
C LEU A 473 4.86 5.96 -24.67
N TYR A 474 5.28 7.05 -25.28
CA TYR A 474 4.36 7.79 -26.11
C TYR A 474 4.16 7.08 -27.47
N PRO A 475 3.02 7.26 -28.15
CA PRO A 475 2.66 6.49 -29.35
C PRO A 475 3.68 6.52 -30.48
N GLY A 476 4.34 7.68 -30.70
CA GLY A 476 5.37 7.80 -31.75
C GLY A 476 6.57 6.90 -31.50
N GLN A 477 7.06 6.85 -30.26
CA GLN A 477 8.19 6.00 -29.87
C GLN A 477 7.82 4.51 -29.96
N ALA A 478 6.63 4.14 -29.46
CA ALA A 478 6.15 2.78 -29.55
C ALA A 478 6.05 2.29 -31.00
N ARG A 479 5.58 3.16 -31.90
CA ARG A 479 5.50 2.85 -33.34
C ARG A 479 6.87 2.63 -33.97
N GLU A 480 7.85 3.51 -33.68
CA GLU A 480 9.21 3.33 -34.20
C GLU A 480 9.85 2.02 -33.70
N LEU A 481 9.61 1.64 -32.46
CA LEU A 481 10.09 0.38 -31.91
C LEU A 481 9.42 -0.83 -32.60
N ALA A 482 8.12 -0.75 -32.85
CA ALA A 482 7.39 -1.78 -33.58
C ALA A 482 7.86 -1.91 -35.04
N GLU A 483 8.13 -0.79 -35.72
CA GLU A 483 8.69 -0.77 -37.10
C GLU A 483 10.08 -1.42 -37.14
N LYS A 484 10.84 -1.40 -36.04
CA LYS A 484 12.11 -2.12 -35.90
C LYS A 484 11.94 -3.59 -35.49
N GLY A 485 10.72 -4.07 -35.40
CA GLY A 485 10.39 -5.47 -35.14
C GLY A 485 10.21 -5.85 -33.67
N PHE A 486 10.16 -4.87 -32.76
CA PHE A 486 9.90 -5.18 -31.37
C PHE A 486 8.41 -5.43 -31.10
N THR A 487 8.12 -6.57 -30.49
CA THR A 487 6.88 -6.78 -29.77
C THR A 487 7.01 -6.19 -28.37
N ARG A 488 5.91 -6.06 -27.62
CA ARG A 488 5.90 -5.60 -26.23
C ARG A 488 6.81 -6.49 -25.37
N GLU A 489 6.66 -7.81 -25.47
CA GLU A 489 7.46 -8.78 -24.74
C GLU A 489 8.93 -8.78 -25.19
N GLY A 490 9.16 -8.66 -26.50
CA GLY A 490 10.51 -8.57 -27.05
C GLY A 490 11.27 -7.34 -26.55
N LEU A 491 10.57 -6.21 -26.42
CA LEU A 491 11.13 -4.98 -25.85
C LEU A 491 11.41 -5.14 -24.35
N ALA A 492 10.48 -5.72 -23.59
CA ALA A 492 10.69 -5.99 -22.16
C ALA A 492 11.91 -6.89 -21.95
N LYS A 493 12.01 -7.97 -22.73
CA LYS A 493 13.17 -8.86 -22.70
C LYS A 493 14.47 -8.13 -23.04
N TYR A 494 14.45 -7.30 -24.08
CA TYR A 494 15.62 -6.51 -24.50
C TYR A 494 16.09 -5.61 -23.36
N ILE A 495 15.17 -4.87 -22.72
CA ILE A 495 15.48 -3.99 -21.59
C ILE A 495 16.10 -4.78 -20.44
N CYS A 496 15.52 -5.93 -20.08
CA CYS A 496 16.01 -6.76 -18.99
C CYS A 496 17.38 -7.40 -19.29
N ASP A 497 17.63 -7.81 -20.53
CA ASP A 497 18.90 -8.40 -20.93
C ASP A 497 20.06 -7.39 -20.85
N TYR A 498 19.79 -6.12 -21.13
CA TYR A 498 20.79 -5.04 -21.09
C TYR A 498 20.90 -4.36 -19.71
N SER A 499 19.84 -4.37 -18.91
CA SER A 499 19.82 -3.79 -17.57
C SER A 499 20.42 -4.74 -16.55
N ARG A 500 21.74 -4.75 -16.43
CA ARG A 500 22.43 -5.63 -15.49
C ARG A 500 23.29 -4.83 -14.51
N PHE A 501 23.40 -5.34 -13.30
CA PHE A 501 24.10 -4.73 -12.19
C PHE A 501 25.28 -5.61 -11.74
N PRO A 502 26.46 -5.01 -11.40
CA PRO A 502 27.61 -5.79 -10.97
C PRO A 502 27.33 -6.55 -9.66
N TRP A 503 27.58 -7.85 -9.66
CA TRP A 503 27.45 -8.69 -8.47
C TRP A 503 28.25 -8.19 -7.28
N ASP A 504 29.50 -7.74 -7.54
CA ASP A 504 30.42 -7.30 -6.50
C ASP A 504 29.96 -6.02 -5.77
N GLU A 505 29.05 -5.26 -6.36
CA GLU A 505 28.44 -4.06 -5.76
C GLU A 505 27.18 -4.38 -4.94
N ILE A 506 26.69 -5.63 -4.98
CA ILE A 506 25.53 -6.05 -4.19
C ILE A 506 25.94 -6.30 -2.74
N PRO A 507 25.21 -5.77 -1.74
CA PRO A 507 25.47 -6.06 -0.33
C PRO A 507 25.49 -7.57 -0.05
N LYS A 508 26.46 -8.02 0.76
CA LYS A 508 26.65 -9.46 1.08
C LYS A 508 25.43 -10.11 1.74
N SER A 509 24.69 -9.35 2.52
CA SER A 509 23.43 -9.79 3.13
C SER A 509 22.40 -10.24 2.09
N ILE A 510 22.42 -9.63 0.90
CA ILE A 510 21.48 -9.86 -0.18
C ILE A 510 21.98 -10.91 -1.16
N GLN A 511 23.30 -10.99 -1.37
CA GLN A 511 23.92 -11.95 -2.28
C GLN A 511 23.48 -13.39 -2.02
N ARG A 512 23.31 -13.77 -0.74
CA ARG A 512 22.85 -15.11 -0.37
C ARG A 512 21.42 -15.40 -0.88
N GLY A 513 20.53 -14.46 -0.71
CA GLY A 513 19.13 -14.59 -1.19
C GLY A 513 19.05 -14.68 -2.72
N MET A 514 19.82 -13.82 -3.41
CA MET A 514 19.89 -13.85 -4.88
C MET A 514 20.45 -15.17 -5.41
N LEU A 515 21.49 -15.70 -4.78
CA LEU A 515 22.05 -16.98 -5.18
C LEU A 515 21.04 -18.14 -5.04
N GLU A 516 20.21 -18.13 -3.99
CA GLU A 516 19.13 -19.11 -3.87
C GLU A 516 18.06 -18.93 -4.96
N LEU A 517 17.66 -17.70 -5.26
CA LEU A 517 16.71 -17.41 -6.36
C LEU A 517 17.29 -17.81 -7.74
N ALA A 518 18.61 -17.67 -7.92
CA ALA A 518 19.29 -18.15 -9.12
C ALA A 518 19.28 -19.69 -9.25
N LYS A 519 19.39 -20.40 -8.12
CA LYS A 519 19.33 -21.87 -8.10
C LYS A 519 17.93 -22.41 -8.38
N THR A 520 16.90 -21.72 -7.92
CA THR A 520 15.49 -22.11 -8.13
C THR A 520 14.96 -21.68 -9.50
N GLY A 521 15.62 -20.73 -10.17
CA GLY A 521 15.18 -20.18 -11.45
C GLY A 521 13.98 -19.25 -11.33
N ASP A 522 13.71 -18.72 -10.13
CA ASP A 522 12.56 -17.86 -9.86
C ASP A 522 12.66 -16.46 -10.52
N ILE A 523 13.86 -16.04 -10.90
CA ILE A 523 14.09 -14.78 -11.61
C ILE A 523 14.54 -15.10 -13.04
N PRO A 524 13.73 -14.78 -14.06
CA PRO A 524 14.13 -14.94 -15.45
C PRO A 524 15.41 -14.18 -15.78
N GLY A 525 16.35 -14.85 -16.45
CA GLY A 525 17.62 -14.26 -16.85
C GLY A 525 18.67 -14.13 -15.73
N LEU A 526 18.39 -14.62 -14.52
CA LEU A 526 19.36 -14.77 -13.43
C LEU A 526 19.88 -16.19 -13.41
N SER A 527 21.18 -16.36 -13.49
CA SER A 527 21.86 -17.66 -13.37
C SER A 527 22.82 -17.69 -12.17
N VAL A 528 23.19 -18.89 -11.73
CA VAL A 528 24.22 -19.05 -10.70
C VAL A 528 25.57 -18.46 -11.15
N ASP A 529 25.83 -18.45 -12.46
CA ASP A 529 27.04 -17.86 -13.02
C ASP A 529 27.06 -16.33 -12.95
N ASP A 530 25.91 -15.69 -12.93
CA ASP A 530 25.80 -14.25 -12.72
C ASP A 530 26.08 -13.87 -11.25
N CYS A 531 25.90 -14.81 -10.31
CA CYS A 531 26.04 -14.62 -8.86
C CYS A 531 27.45 -14.94 -8.35
N LYS A 532 28.49 -14.44 -9.03
CA LYS A 532 29.91 -14.61 -8.65
C LYS A 532 30.69 -13.35 -8.94
N SER A 533 31.90 -13.23 -8.39
CA SER A 533 32.78 -12.07 -8.65
C SER A 533 32.99 -11.84 -10.14
N GLY A 534 32.79 -10.60 -10.58
CA GLY A 534 32.76 -10.19 -11.98
C GLY A 534 31.49 -10.52 -12.74
N GLY A 535 30.51 -11.15 -12.10
CA GLY A 535 29.19 -11.42 -12.69
C GLY A 535 28.30 -10.19 -12.75
N MET A 536 27.28 -10.27 -13.60
CA MET A 536 26.28 -9.21 -13.81
C MET A 536 24.88 -9.80 -13.63
N VAL A 537 24.10 -9.27 -12.69
CA VAL A 537 22.75 -9.76 -12.40
C VAL A 537 21.69 -8.87 -13.07
N PRO A 538 20.53 -9.40 -13.48
CA PRO A 538 19.46 -8.60 -14.06
C PRO A 538 18.92 -7.61 -13.03
N THR A 539 18.70 -6.36 -13.46
CA THR A 539 18.09 -5.30 -12.65
C THR A 539 16.57 -5.46 -12.58
N PHE A 540 15.97 -6.06 -13.59
CA PHE A 540 14.51 -6.23 -13.71
C PHE A 540 14.16 -7.68 -14.02
N ASP A 541 13.01 -8.11 -13.51
CA ASP A 541 12.33 -9.32 -13.93
C ASP A 541 11.49 -9.01 -15.17
N THR A 542 11.72 -9.70 -16.26
CA THR A 542 10.97 -9.53 -17.53
C THR A 542 9.45 -9.65 -17.34
N ASN A 543 9.02 -10.52 -16.43
CA ASN A 543 7.60 -10.71 -16.14
C ASN A 543 6.99 -9.57 -15.33
N ARG A 544 7.83 -8.68 -14.78
CA ARG A 544 7.45 -7.56 -13.91
C ARG A 544 7.67 -6.20 -14.53
N LEU A 545 8.03 -6.16 -15.80
CA LEU A 545 8.13 -4.94 -16.60
C LEU A 545 6.91 -4.81 -17.50
N ALA A 546 5.96 -3.95 -17.10
CA ALA A 546 4.84 -3.55 -17.95
C ALA A 546 5.28 -2.44 -18.90
N ILE A 547 5.05 -2.61 -20.18
CA ILE A 547 5.23 -1.56 -21.19
C ILE A 547 3.85 -1.15 -21.67
N MET A 548 3.51 0.11 -21.52
CA MET A 548 2.21 0.68 -21.89
C MET A 548 2.41 1.85 -22.84
N VAL A 549 1.37 2.20 -23.59
CA VAL A 549 1.41 3.31 -24.54
C VAL A 549 0.37 4.35 -24.13
N ALA A 550 0.81 5.54 -23.75
CA ALA A 550 -0.06 6.67 -23.44
C ALA A 550 0.63 8.00 -23.72
N GLY A 551 -0.15 9.07 -23.77
CA GLY A 551 0.36 10.40 -24.07
C GLY A 551 0.12 10.84 -25.51
N PRO A 552 0.61 12.04 -25.89
CA PRO A 552 0.49 12.56 -27.24
C PRO A 552 1.34 11.76 -28.23
N LEU A 553 1.07 11.92 -29.53
CA LEU A 553 1.83 11.25 -30.60
C LEU A 553 3.34 11.48 -30.51
N GLN A 554 3.75 12.63 -29.98
CA GLN A 554 5.14 12.99 -29.68
C GLN A 554 5.21 13.49 -28.24
N GLY A 555 6.19 13.03 -27.49
CA GLY A 555 6.35 13.40 -26.09
C GLY A 555 7.54 12.71 -25.45
N GLN A 556 7.59 12.72 -24.15
CA GLN A 556 8.59 12.02 -23.35
C GLN A 556 7.99 10.77 -22.73
N SER A 557 8.74 9.69 -22.72
CA SER A 557 8.38 8.48 -21.99
C SER A 557 8.51 8.70 -20.49
N MET A 558 7.83 7.85 -19.73
CA MET A 558 7.80 7.91 -18.28
C MET A 558 7.99 6.52 -17.69
N GLY A 559 8.71 6.45 -16.60
CA GLY A 559 8.86 5.24 -15.79
C GLY A 559 8.17 5.38 -14.44
N MET A 560 7.65 4.29 -13.95
CA MET A 560 7.10 4.16 -12.60
C MET A 560 7.68 2.92 -11.93
N THR A 561 8.15 3.08 -10.70
CA THR A 561 8.58 1.94 -9.86
C THR A 561 7.51 1.65 -8.84
N SER A 562 7.08 0.41 -8.78
CA SER A 562 6.02 -0.06 -7.90
C SER A 562 6.57 -0.96 -6.79
N MET A 563 5.88 -1.02 -5.66
CA MET A 563 6.20 -1.96 -4.58
C MET A 563 5.56 -3.35 -4.76
N SER A 564 4.70 -3.53 -5.75
CA SER A 564 3.99 -4.80 -5.95
C SER A 564 3.32 -5.31 -4.66
N SER A 565 2.35 -4.55 -4.17
CA SER A 565 1.62 -4.89 -2.93
C SER A 565 0.71 -6.13 -3.08
N TYR A 566 0.61 -6.70 -4.27
CA TYR A 566 -0.17 -7.91 -4.52
C TYR A 566 0.71 -9.15 -4.49
N GLY A 567 0.44 -10.05 -3.54
CA GLY A 567 1.21 -11.28 -3.36
C GLY A 567 2.69 -11.07 -2.99
N GLY A 568 3.06 -9.86 -2.56
CA GLY A 568 4.39 -9.52 -2.09
C GLY A 568 4.64 -9.94 -0.64
N ILE A 569 5.84 -9.63 -0.13
CA ILE A 569 6.31 -9.97 1.22
C ILE A 569 5.34 -9.52 2.33
N GLN A 570 4.43 -8.60 2.03
CA GLN A 570 3.53 -8.00 3.01
C GLN A 570 2.06 -8.41 2.85
N ALA A 571 1.76 -9.31 1.91
CA ALA A 571 0.42 -9.90 1.86
C ALA A 571 0.19 -10.74 3.13
N PRO A 572 -1.00 -10.63 3.75
CA PRO A 572 -1.30 -11.35 5.00
C PRO A 572 -1.36 -12.87 4.85
N GLU A 573 -1.45 -13.38 3.63
CA GLU A 573 -1.36 -14.81 3.34
C GLU A 573 0.10 -15.24 3.09
N PRO A 574 0.47 -16.45 3.49
CA PRO A 574 1.84 -16.92 3.38
C PRO A 574 2.29 -17.05 1.93
N PHE A 575 3.58 -16.92 1.77
CA PHE A 575 4.42 -17.06 0.58
C PHE A 575 4.16 -18.26 -0.35
N ASP A 576 3.13 -19.06 -0.12
CA ASP A 576 2.91 -20.34 -0.80
C ASP A 576 2.27 -20.20 -2.19
N VAL A 577 1.84 -19.00 -2.57
CA VAL A 577 1.33 -18.74 -3.91
C VAL A 577 2.05 -17.53 -4.49
N PRO A 578 3.17 -17.71 -5.19
CA PRO A 578 3.68 -16.65 -6.04
C PRO A 578 2.54 -16.28 -7.00
N PRO A 579 2.15 -15.01 -7.13
CA PRO A 579 1.12 -14.63 -8.07
C PRO A 579 1.56 -15.13 -9.45
N LYS A 580 0.75 -15.98 -10.06
CA LYS A 580 0.99 -16.45 -11.43
C LYS A 580 1.05 -15.29 -12.42
N LYS A 581 0.52 -14.12 -11.99
CA LYS A 581 0.55 -12.85 -12.74
C LYS A 581 1.10 -11.76 -11.83
N PRO A 582 2.15 -11.06 -12.24
CA PRO A 582 2.82 -10.04 -11.42
C PRO A 582 1.98 -8.77 -11.24
N PHE A 583 1.00 -8.54 -12.11
CA PHE A 583 0.13 -7.36 -12.08
C PHE A 583 -1.26 -7.73 -11.56
N PHE A 584 -1.76 -6.95 -10.60
CA PHE A 584 -3.10 -7.13 -10.07
C PHE A 584 -4.09 -6.42 -10.98
N ILE A 585 -4.73 -7.20 -11.85
CA ILE A 585 -5.68 -6.73 -12.86
C ILE A 585 -7.00 -7.49 -12.75
N LYS A 586 -8.11 -6.76 -12.76
CA LYS A 586 -9.46 -7.32 -12.62
C LYS A 586 -10.37 -6.82 -13.74
N LYS A 587 -11.22 -7.71 -14.25
CA LYS A 587 -12.27 -7.37 -15.19
C LYS A 587 -13.34 -6.52 -14.52
N ILE A 588 -13.78 -5.47 -15.19
CA ILE A 588 -14.90 -4.63 -14.78
C ILE A 588 -16.22 -5.39 -15.05
N THR A 589 -17.11 -5.40 -14.06
CA THR A 589 -18.43 -6.02 -14.14
C THR A 589 -19.51 -5.07 -13.64
N GLY A 590 -20.77 -5.35 -13.95
CA GLY A 590 -21.91 -4.57 -13.44
C GLY A 590 -22.04 -3.16 -14.03
N ALA A 591 -21.50 -2.92 -15.21
CA ALA A 591 -21.67 -1.65 -15.91
C ALA A 591 -23.10 -1.55 -16.49
N ALA A 592 -23.83 -0.49 -16.12
CA ALA A 592 -25.17 -0.23 -16.66
C ALA A 592 -25.13 0.25 -18.14
N LEU A 593 -24.02 0.80 -18.59
CA LEU A 593 -23.85 1.40 -19.92
C LEU A 593 -23.88 0.38 -21.07
N THR A 594 -23.45 -0.87 -20.84
CA THR A 594 -23.41 -1.91 -21.88
C THR A 594 -24.79 -2.43 -22.30
N GLU A 595 -25.84 -2.16 -21.52
CA GLU A 595 -27.22 -2.58 -21.82
C GLU A 595 -28.05 -1.50 -22.52
N ALA A 596 -27.66 -0.23 -22.40
CA ALA A 596 -28.37 0.91 -23.01
C ALA A 596 -27.93 1.26 -24.44
N GLY A 597 -26.86 0.66 -24.93
CA GLY A 597 -26.28 0.90 -26.27
C GLY A 597 -26.57 -0.22 -27.28
N LYS A 598 -27.49 -1.12 -26.99
CA LYS A 598 -27.97 -2.17 -27.92
C LYS A 598 -29.35 -1.86 -28.47
#